data_c23f97d33635e613177014f4d6484c26
#
_entry.id   c23f97d33635e613177014f4d6484c26
#
_cell.length_a   1.000
_cell.length_b   1.000
_cell.length_c   1.000
_cell.angle_alpha   90.00
_cell.angle_beta   90.00
_cell.angle_gamma   90.00
#
_symmetry.space_group_name_H-M   'P 1'
#
loop_
_entity.id
_entity.type
_entity.pdbx_description
1 polymer ?
#
loop_
_entity_poly.entity_id
_entity_poly.type
_entity_poly.pdbx_seq_one_letter_code
_entity_poly.pdbx_strand_id
1 'polypeptide(L)'
;MESKLALSQLSALAQENRLAVFRLLVKAGPDGLPAGEIAVALNVPPNTLSAQLNILSNAGLIEGARQGRSIIYTANYDAISGLIVFLMEDCCQGRAEVCTPIMAAAQSACC
;
A
#
# COMPACT_ATOMS: atom_id res chain seq x y z
N MET A 1 -11.01 5.72 -10.86
CA MET A 1 -10.54 4.33 -10.69
C MET A 1 -11.66 3.37 -11.04
N GLU A 2 -11.34 2.29 -11.74
CA GLU A 2 -12.29 1.24 -12.03
C GLU A 2 -12.53 0.34 -10.82
N SER A 3 -13.75 -0.16 -10.69
CA SER A 3 -14.08 -1.13 -9.63
C SER A 3 -13.19 -2.38 -9.68
N LYS A 4 -12.86 -2.86 -10.87
CA LYS A 4 -12.01 -4.04 -11.05
C LYS A 4 -10.62 -3.82 -10.47
N LEU A 5 -10.03 -2.66 -10.72
CA LEU A 5 -8.72 -2.30 -10.15
C LEU A 5 -8.80 -2.17 -8.63
N ALA A 6 -9.85 -1.53 -8.14
CA ALA A 6 -10.07 -1.39 -6.70
C ALA A 6 -10.17 -2.74 -6.01
N LEU A 7 -10.92 -3.68 -6.60
CA LEU A 7 -11.05 -5.04 -6.06
C LEU A 7 -9.70 -5.77 -6.05
N SER A 8 -8.92 -5.61 -7.10
CA SER A 8 -7.58 -6.19 -7.17
C SER A 8 -6.68 -5.67 -6.05
N GLN A 9 -6.71 -4.37 -5.82
CA GLN A 9 -5.90 -3.74 -4.77
C GLN A 9 -6.37 -4.14 -3.37
N LEU A 10 -7.67 -4.17 -3.14
CA LEU A 10 -8.22 -4.61 -1.86
C LEU A 10 -7.88 -6.07 -1.58
N SER A 11 -8.00 -6.93 -2.60
CA SER A 11 -7.64 -8.33 -2.50
C SER A 11 -6.14 -8.50 -2.16
N ALA A 12 -5.28 -7.73 -2.81
CA ALA A 12 -3.85 -7.78 -2.54
C ALA A 12 -3.52 -7.38 -1.10
N LEU A 13 -4.26 -6.44 -0.52
CA LEU A 13 -4.06 -6.01 0.86
C LEU A 13 -4.73 -6.92 1.89
N ALA A 14 -5.65 -7.78 1.46
CA ALA A 14 -6.45 -8.60 2.37
C ALA A 14 -5.72 -9.90 2.77
N GLN A 15 -4.46 -9.77 3.20
CA GLN A 15 -3.66 -10.88 3.69
C GLN A 15 -2.63 -10.28 4.66
N GLU A 16 -2.42 -10.95 5.77
CA GLU A 16 -1.62 -10.42 6.87
C GLU A 16 -0.24 -9.93 6.45
N ASN A 17 0.51 -10.78 5.74
CA ASN A 17 1.87 -10.43 5.34
C ASN A 17 1.89 -9.29 4.32
N ARG A 18 0.97 -9.32 3.36
CA ARG A 18 0.91 -8.27 2.33
C ARG A 18 0.55 -6.92 2.93
N LEU A 19 -0.40 -6.90 3.84
CA LEU A 19 -0.75 -5.66 4.53
C LEU A 19 0.45 -5.13 5.32
N ALA A 20 1.17 -6.02 6.03
CA ALA A 20 2.35 -5.64 6.80
C ALA A 20 3.45 -5.08 5.89
N VAL A 21 3.69 -5.70 4.73
CA VAL A 21 4.67 -5.21 3.76
C VAL A 21 4.30 -3.80 3.28
N PHE A 22 3.06 -3.62 2.89
CA PHE A 22 2.60 -2.33 2.38
C PHE A 22 2.76 -1.24 3.44
N ARG A 23 2.33 -1.50 4.67
CA ARG A 23 2.46 -0.53 5.76
C ARG A 23 3.91 -0.19 6.09
N LEU A 24 4.78 -1.20 6.04
CA LEU A 24 6.21 -0.98 6.25
C LEU A 24 6.79 -0.05 5.19
N LEU A 25 6.41 -0.26 3.93
CA LEU A 25 6.89 0.58 2.83
C LEU A 25 6.33 1.99 2.90
N VAL A 26 5.10 2.16 3.36
CA VAL A 26 4.54 3.50 3.60
C VAL A 26 5.39 4.25 4.63
N LYS A 27 5.78 3.57 5.71
CA LYS A 27 6.63 4.17 6.75
C LYS A 27 8.03 4.45 6.25
N ALA A 28 8.56 3.62 5.37
CA ALA A 28 9.92 3.79 4.84
C ALA A 28 10.06 5.04 3.97
N GLY A 29 8.96 5.49 3.38
CA GLY A 29 8.98 6.70 2.56
C GLY A 29 9.56 6.47 1.17
N PRO A 30 9.92 7.57 0.47
CA PRO A 30 10.36 7.49 -0.93
C PRO A 30 11.69 6.76 -1.14
N ASP A 31 12.48 6.57 -0.10
CA ASP A 31 13.74 5.83 -0.21
C ASP A 31 13.52 4.32 -0.30
N GLY A 32 12.39 3.84 0.21
CA GLY A 32 12.02 2.44 0.12
C GLY A 32 12.91 1.51 0.91
N LEU A 33 12.75 0.20 0.66
CA LEU A 33 13.53 -0.86 1.31
C LEU A 33 13.83 -1.97 0.32
N PRO A 34 15.03 -2.56 0.38
CA PRO A 34 15.31 -3.78 -0.39
C PRO A 34 14.57 -4.97 0.20
N ALA A 35 14.29 -5.97 -0.66
CA ALA A 35 13.54 -7.16 -0.27
C ALA A 35 14.14 -7.86 0.96
N GLY A 36 15.46 -7.95 1.03
CA GLY A 36 16.14 -8.58 2.18
C GLY A 36 15.82 -7.91 3.51
N GLU A 37 15.78 -6.58 3.52
CA GLU A 37 15.46 -5.83 4.73
C GLU A 37 13.99 -5.98 5.12
N ILE A 38 13.10 -6.05 4.12
CA ILE A 38 11.68 -6.31 4.39
C ILE A 38 11.50 -7.68 5.04
N ALA A 39 12.19 -8.70 4.50
CA ALA A 39 12.12 -10.06 5.02
C ALA A 39 12.57 -10.12 6.48
N VAL A 40 13.66 -9.46 6.81
CA VAL A 40 14.18 -9.41 8.17
C VAL A 40 13.21 -8.67 9.10
N ALA A 41 12.75 -7.50 8.67
CA ALA A 41 11.86 -6.65 9.49
C ALA A 41 10.56 -7.36 9.84
N LEU A 42 10.01 -8.14 8.92
CA LEU A 42 8.72 -8.82 9.10
C LEU A 42 8.87 -10.28 9.51
N ASN A 43 10.11 -10.78 9.60
CA ASN A 43 10.40 -12.18 9.92
C ASN A 43 9.65 -13.14 8.96
N VAL A 44 9.75 -12.87 7.67
CA VAL A 44 9.10 -13.65 6.62
C VAL A 44 10.18 -14.31 5.77
N PRO A 45 10.06 -15.62 5.46
CA PRO A 45 11.03 -16.28 4.60
C PRO A 45 11.12 -15.60 3.23
N PRO A 46 12.33 -15.49 2.64
CA PRO A 46 12.49 -14.79 1.35
C PRO A 46 11.60 -15.33 0.22
N ASN A 47 11.40 -16.64 0.17
CA ASN A 47 10.53 -17.23 -0.87
C ASN A 47 9.09 -16.77 -0.74
N THR A 48 8.58 -16.77 0.48
CA THR A 48 7.23 -16.30 0.79
C THR A 48 7.11 -14.82 0.47
N LEU A 49 8.10 -14.04 0.86
CA LEU A 49 8.10 -12.59 0.61
C LEU A 49 8.10 -12.29 -0.89
N SER A 50 8.89 -13.02 -1.70
CA SER A 50 8.91 -12.80 -3.15
C SER A 50 7.52 -12.93 -3.76
N ALA A 51 6.75 -13.94 -3.36
CA ALA A 51 5.39 -14.12 -3.84
C ALA A 51 4.49 -12.96 -3.41
N GLN A 52 4.62 -12.51 -2.17
CA GLN A 52 3.83 -11.38 -1.65
C GLN A 52 4.16 -10.08 -2.36
N LEU A 53 5.45 -9.82 -2.61
CA LEU A 53 5.87 -8.63 -3.36
C LEU A 53 5.34 -8.63 -4.78
N ASN A 54 5.31 -9.79 -5.44
CA ASN A 54 4.76 -9.90 -6.78
C ASN A 54 3.27 -9.58 -6.82
N ILE A 55 2.51 -10.07 -5.85
CA ILE A 55 1.08 -9.80 -5.78
C ILE A 55 0.82 -8.31 -5.60
N LEU A 56 1.56 -7.67 -4.68
CA LEU A 56 1.42 -6.23 -4.44
C LEU A 56 1.84 -5.40 -5.66
N SER A 57 2.92 -5.80 -6.33
CA SER A 57 3.41 -5.11 -7.53
C SER A 57 2.42 -5.22 -8.68
N ASN A 58 1.85 -6.41 -8.87
CA ASN A 58 0.87 -6.65 -9.93
C ASN A 58 -0.41 -5.86 -9.72
N ALA A 59 -0.77 -5.61 -8.47
CA ALA A 59 -1.91 -4.76 -8.14
C ALA A 59 -1.59 -3.25 -8.25
N GLY A 60 -0.33 -2.90 -8.47
CA GLY A 60 0.08 -1.50 -8.60
C GLY A 60 0.25 -0.77 -7.28
N LEU A 61 0.26 -1.50 -6.16
CA LEU A 61 0.36 -0.88 -4.83
C LEU A 61 1.79 -0.56 -4.42
N ILE A 62 2.76 -1.28 -4.95
CA ILE A 62 4.17 -1.03 -4.73
C ILE A 62 4.91 -1.06 -6.05
N GLU A 63 6.10 -0.49 -6.05
CA GLU A 63 6.97 -0.48 -7.23
C GLU A 63 8.37 -0.95 -6.83
N GLY A 64 8.98 -1.76 -7.68
CA GLY A 64 10.36 -2.19 -7.50
C GLY A 64 11.27 -1.52 -8.50
N ALA A 65 12.39 -0.99 -8.03
CA ALA A 65 13.41 -0.38 -8.88
C ALA A 65 14.75 -1.05 -8.62
N ARG A 66 15.40 -1.48 -9.68
CA ARG A 66 16.67 -2.16 -9.55
C ARG A 66 17.78 -1.16 -9.25
N GLN A 67 18.54 -1.44 -8.18
CA GLN A 67 19.74 -0.69 -7.81
C GLN A 67 20.88 -1.67 -7.59
N GLY A 68 21.76 -1.81 -8.58
CA GLY A 68 22.82 -2.80 -8.54
C GLY A 68 22.24 -4.21 -8.53
N ARG A 69 22.56 -4.97 -7.50
CA ARG A 69 22.09 -6.35 -7.31
C ARG A 69 20.79 -6.45 -6.54
N SER A 70 20.31 -5.33 -6.02
CA SER A 70 19.12 -5.28 -5.19
C SER A 70 17.95 -4.66 -5.93
N ILE A 71 16.74 -5.03 -5.53
CA ILE A 71 15.53 -4.35 -5.95
C ILE A 71 15.01 -3.60 -4.74
N ILE A 72 14.86 -2.29 -4.89
CA ILE A 72 14.33 -1.44 -3.83
C ILE A 72 12.83 -1.25 -4.09
N TYR A 73 12.02 -1.55 -3.10
CA TYR A 73 10.57 -1.43 -3.19
C TYR A 73 10.09 -0.18 -2.48
N THR A 74 9.14 0.51 -3.11
CA THR A 74 8.49 1.70 -2.53
C THR A 74 6.99 1.54 -2.63
N ALA A 75 6.26 2.15 -1.71
CA ALA A 75 4.81 2.20 -1.80
C ALA A 75 4.41 3.17 -2.92
N ASN A 76 3.39 2.80 -3.68
CA ASN A 76 2.82 3.68 -4.69
C ASN A 76 1.72 4.52 -4.03
N TYR A 77 2.10 5.73 -3.60
CA TYR A 77 1.17 6.61 -2.87
C TYR A 77 0.00 7.06 -3.73
N ASP A 78 0.22 7.25 -5.04
CA ASP A 78 -0.86 7.62 -5.96
C ASP A 78 -1.91 6.52 -6.06
N ALA A 79 -1.47 5.26 -6.07
CA ALA A 79 -2.39 4.13 -6.13
C ALA A 79 -3.27 4.05 -4.88
N ILE A 80 -2.65 4.16 -3.69
CA ILE A 80 -3.42 4.08 -2.45
C ILE A 80 -4.33 5.31 -2.27
N SER A 81 -3.86 6.49 -2.67
CA SER A 81 -4.69 7.69 -2.67
C SER A 81 -5.90 7.51 -3.57
N GLY A 82 -5.70 6.98 -4.77
CA GLY A 82 -6.79 6.69 -5.70
C GLY A 82 -7.79 5.70 -5.15
N LEU A 83 -7.30 4.65 -4.47
CA LEU A 83 -8.18 3.65 -3.85
C LEU A 83 -9.01 4.27 -2.73
N ILE A 84 -8.39 5.07 -1.88
CA ILE A 84 -9.11 5.73 -0.78
C ILE A 84 -10.18 6.69 -1.33
N VAL A 85 -9.82 7.49 -2.32
CA VAL A 85 -10.76 8.41 -2.97
C VAL A 85 -11.93 7.63 -3.58
N PHE A 86 -11.63 6.52 -4.29
CA PHE A 86 -12.65 5.67 -4.87
C PHE A 86 -13.62 5.12 -3.81
N LEU A 87 -13.07 4.64 -2.68
CA LEU A 87 -13.90 4.10 -1.60
C LEU A 87 -14.77 5.16 -0.94
N MET A 88 -14.30 6.40 -0.92
CA MET A 88 -15.03 7.51 -0.29
C MET A 88 -15.88 8.29 -1.28
N GLU A 89 -15.73 8.02 -2.57
CA GLU A 89 -16.47 8.69 -3.62
C GLU A 89 -17.95 8.45 -3.45
N ASP A 90 -18.73 9.54 -3.41
CA ASP A 90 -20.18 9.52 -3.23
C ASP A 90 -20.66 8.91 -1.91
N CYS A 91 -19.74 8.47 -1.04
CA CYS A 91 -20.13 7.81 0.21
C CYS A 91 -20.91 8.75 1.14
N CYS A 92 -20.55 10.01 1.12
CA CYS A 92 -21.19 11.02 1.99
C CYS A 92 -22.18 11.91 1.24
N GLN A 93 -22.28 11.78 -0.07
CA GLN A 93 -23.16 12.61 -0.90
C GLN A 93 -23.06 14.10 -0.56
N GLY A 94 -21.85 14.56 -0.30
CA GLY A 94 -21.59 15.93 0.10
C GLY A 94 -21.84 16.22 1.58
N ARG A 95 -22.09 15.21 2.39
CA ARG A 95 -22.31 15.38 3.83
C ARG A 95 -21.00 15.50 4.57
N ALA A 96 -20.72 16.71 5.02
CA ALA A 96 -19.49 16.99 5.76
C ALA A 96 -19.40 16.18 7.06
N GLU A 97 -20.52 15.86 7.69
CA GLU A 97 -20.55 15.11 8.93
C GLU A 97 -20.02 13.67 8.77
N VAL A 98 -20.00 13.13 7.55
CA VAL A 98 -19.42 11.82 7.28
C VAL A 98 -17.94 11.93 6.91
N CYS A 99 -17.61 12.84 6.01
CA CYS A 99 -16.25 12.97 5.45
C CYS A 99 -15.29 13.72 6.37
N THR A 100 -15.75 14.75 7.06
CA THR A 100 -14.89 15.61 7.89
C THR A 100 -14.20 14.84 9.02
N PRO A 101 -14.88 13.96 9.78
CA PRO A 101 -14.19 13.20 10.82
C PRO A 101 -13.12 12.27 10.27
N ILE A 102 -13.36 11.67 9.11
CA ILE A 102 -12.39 10.77 8.46
C ILE A 102 -11.16 11.56 8.01
N MET A 103 -11.35 12.72 7.40
CA MET A 103 -10.26 13.58 6.96
C MET A 103 -9.43 14.07 8.13
N ALA A 104 -10.08 14.50 9.21
CA ALA A 104 -9.41 14.94 10.42
C ALA A 104 -8.60 13.83 11.06
N ALA A 105 -9.16 12.62 11.14
CA ALA A 105 -8.48 11.46 11.68
C ALA A 105 -7.26 11.08 10.84
N ALA A 106 -7.38 11.17 9.52
CA ALA A 106 -6.26 10.88 8.61
C ALA A 106 -5.12 11.88 8.79
N GLN A 107 -5.41 13.16 8.92
CA GLN A 107 -4.41 14.18 9.16
C GLN A 107 -3.69 13.96 10.49
N SER A 108 -4.43 13.64 11.53
CA SER A 108 -3.88 13.32 12.85
C SER A 108 -2.95 12.12 12.81
N ALA A 109 -3.32 11.08 12.07
CA ALA A 109 -2.55 9.85 11.97
C ALA A 109 -1.29 10.02 11.14
N CYS A 110 -1.31 10.90 10.13
CA CYS A 110 -0.21 11.08 9.20
C CYS A 110 0.82 12.11 9.67
N CYS A 111 0.40 12.99 10.50
CA CYS A 111 1.24 14.11 10.97
C CYS A 111 1.43 14.07 12.47
#